data_7115467806e90e0be169c4558e2beab0
#
_entry.id   7115467806e90e0be169c4558e2beab0
#
_cell.length_a   1.000
_cell.length_b   1.000
_cell.length_c   1.000
_cell.angle_alpha   90.00
_cell.angle_beta   90.00
_cell.angle_gamma   90.00
#
_symmetry.space_group_name_H-M   'P 1'
#
loop_
_entity.id
_entity.type
_entity.pdbx_description
1 polymer ?
#
loop_
_entity_poly.entity_id
_entity_poly.type
_entity_poly.pdbx_seq_one_letter_code
_entity_poly.pdbx_strand_id
1 'polypeptide(L)'
;MSDKHIKELRTVGFGFTWEDYTVGDHFKTLGRTVTETDIVNFVGVTGMSEVLFTDHTFTIGVAAAGRAAPAVLTYALIEGIICQYLIQGTGLAMLGLEKKILAPVLVGDTVHAEIEVLSVRQTSKGNRGIVKTRNDIVNQRDETVI
;
A
#
# COMPACT_ATOMS: atom_id res chain seq x y z
N MET A 1 -28.94 -0.71 -44.44
CA MET A 1 -27.93 -0.08 -43.57
C MET A 1 -28.10 -0.68 -42.18
N SER A 2 -27.14 -1.48 -41.78
CA SER A 2 -27.20 -2.22 -40.49
C SER A 2 -27.00 -1.26 -39.33
N ASP A 3 -28.04 -1.09 -38.48
CA ASP A 3 -27.92 -0.45 -37.19
C ASP A 3 -26.93 -1.27 -36.33
N LYS A 4 -25.67 -0.82 -36.29
CA LYS A 4 -24.76 -1.30 -35.29
C LYS A 4 -25.29 -0.82 -33.93
N HIS A 5 -25.97 -1.68 -33.19
CA HIS A 5 -26.22 -1.48 -31.78
C HIS A 5 -24.85 -1.25 -31.10
N ILE A 6 -24.51 0.02 -30.88
CA ILE A 6 -23.36 0.40 -30.10
C ILE A 6 -23.68 -0.08 -28.69
N LYS A 7 -23.14 -1.23 -28.34
CA LYS A 7 -23.26 -1.78 -26.98
C LYS A 7 -22.59 -0.78 -26.03
N GLU A 8 -23.34 -0.24 -25.08
CA GLU A 8 -22.80 0.68 -24.08
C GLU A 8 -21.61 0.02 -23.39
N LEU A 9 -20.43 0.66 -23.46
CA LEU A 9 -19.20 0.15 -22.88
C LEU A 9 -19.22 0.41 -21.38
N ARG A 10 -19.06 -0.66 -20.58
CA ARG A 10 -18.94 -0.58 -19.13
C ARG A 10 -17.47 -0.46 -18.76
N THR A 11 -17.10 0.61 -18.05
CA THR A 11 -15.75 0.78 -17.50
C THR A 11 -15.59 -0.16 -16.32
N VAL A 12 -14.44 -0.85 -16.25
CA VAL A 12 -14.08 -1.77 -15.16
C VAL A 12 -12.82 -1.26 -14.44
N GLY A 13 -12.55 -1.76 -13.25
CA GLY A 13 -11.33 -1.45 -12.51
C GLY A 13 -11.44 -0.24 -11.58
N PHE A 14 -12.65 0.27 -11.32
CA PHE A 14 -12.87 1.24 -10.24
C PHE A 14 -12.83 0.56 -8.87
N GLY A 15 -12.23 1.27 -7.89
CA GLY A 15 -12.29 0.92 -6.49
C GLY A 15 -13.61 1.34 -5.84
N PHE A 16 -13.66 1.23 -4.53
CA PHE A 16 -14.83 1.63 -3.73
C PHE A 16 -14.93 3.16 -3.64
N THR A 17 -16.16 3.67 -3.53
CA THR A 17 -16.44 5.04 -3.13
C THR A 17 -16.57 5.12 -1.61
N TRP A 18 -16.62 6.33 -1.04
CA TRP A 18 -16.72 6.47 0.41
C TRP A 18 -18.05 5.90 0.97
N GLU A 19 -19.11 5.86 0.14
CA GLU A 19 -20.42 5.28 0.48
C GLU A 19 -20.40 3.76 0.62
N ASP A 20 -19.42 3.10 -0.01
CA ASP A 20 -19.27 1.65 0.00
C ASP A 20 -18.61 1.13 1.28
N TYR A 21 -18.03 2.02 2.10
CA TYR A 21 -17.34 1.64 3.34
C TYR A 21 -18.27 1.78 4.55
N THR A 22 -18.20 0.81 5.45
CA THR A 22 -18.84 0.84 6.78
C THR A 22 -17.75 0.77 7.86
N VAL A 23 -17.95 1.52 8.97
CA VAL A 23 -17.03 1.42 10.12
C VAL A 23 -17.02 -0.02 10.64
N GLY A 24 -15.82 -0.56 10.82
CA GLY A 24 -15.59 -1.94 11.21
C GLY A 24 -15.46 -2.91 10.03
N ASP A 25 -15.54 -2.46 8.77
CA ASP A 25 -15.19 -3.31 7.63
C ASP A 25 -13.71 -3.70 7.70
N HIS A 26 -13.43 -4.95 7.33
CA HIS A 26 -12.09 -5.51 7.26
C HIS A 26 -11.77 -6.01 5.87
N PHE A 27 -10.57 -5.68 5.38
CA PHE A 27 -10.05 -6.12 4.10
C PHE A 27 -8.67 -6.73 4.28
N LYS A 28 -8.34 -7.70 3.43
CA LYS A 28 -6.98 -8.23 3.31
C LYS A 28 -6.54 -8.13 1.86
N THR A 29 -5.34 -7.57 1.63
CA THR A 29 -4.78 -7.47 0.28
C THR A 29 -4.12 -8.78 -0.14
N LEU A 30 -3.85 -8.90 -1.44
CA LEU A 30 -2.91 -9.89 -1.94
C LEU A 30 -1.51 -9.60 -1.40
N GLY A 31 -0.68 -10.65 -1.33
CA GLY A 31 0.71 -10.53 -0.90
C GLY A 31 1.61 -9.96 -2.00
N ARG A 32 2.64 -9.22 -1.58
CA ARG A 32 3.69 -8.67 -2.43
C ARG A 32 5.05 -9.06 -1.86
N THR A 33 5.82 -9.83 -2.60
CA THR A 33 7.20 -10.17 -2.23
C THR A 33 8.12 -9.00 -2.54
N VAL A 34 8.91 -8.61 -1.55
CA VAL A 34 9.94 -7.57 -1.69
C VAL A 34 11.17 -8.17 -2.36
N THR A 35 11.62 -7.57 -3.44
CA THR A 35 12.77 -8.04 -4.22
C THR A 35 13.96 -7.09 -4.12
N GLU A 36 15.17 -7.57 -4.45
CA GLU A 36 16.34 -6.70 -4.56
C GLU A 36 16.14 -5.61 -5.61
N THR A 37 15.47 -5.93 -6.71
CA THR A 37 15.13 -4.95 -7.76
C THR A 37 14.25 -3.82 -7.23
N ASP A 38 13.31 -4.10 -6.35
CA ASP A 38 12.49 -3.07 -5.71
C ASP A 38 13.36 -2.09 -4.92
N ILE A 39 14.33 -2.60 -4.14
CA ILE A 39 15.25 -1.76 -3.34
C ILE A 39 16.12 -0.90 -4.26
N VAL A 40 16.75 -1.50 -5.25
CA VAL A 40 17.66 -0.78 -6.18
C VAL A 40 16.91 0.34 -6.91
N ASN A 41 15.72 0.05 -7.44
CA ASN A 41 14.89 1.05 -8.12
C ASN A 41 14.44 2.16 -7.16
N PHE A 42 14.04 1.81 -5.94
CA PHE A 42 13.61 2.79 -4.95
C PHE A 42 14.75 3.70 -4.51
N VAL A 43 15.92 3.15 -4.22
CA VAL A 43 17.12 3.91 -3.89
C VAL A 43 17.51 4.84 -5.04
N GLY A 44 17.46 4.33 -6.27
CA GLY A 44 17.78 5.11 -7.47
C GLY A 44 16.86 6.31 -7.69
N VAL A 45 15.56 6.12 -7.52
CA VAL A 45 14.56 7.19 -7.76
C VAL A 45 14.47 8.20 -6.61
N THR A 46 14.76 7.77 -5.38
CA THR A 46 14.65 8.63 -4.19
C THR A 46 15.96 9.29 -3.77
N GLY A 47 17.11 8.79 -4.26
CA GLY A 47 18.42 9.20 -3.78
C GLY A 47 18.72 8.70 -2.36
N MET A 48 18.01 7.69 -1.85
CA MET A 48 18.19 7.13 -0.51
C MET A 48 19.42 6.20 -0.47
N SER A 49 20.60 6.77 -0.76
CA SER A 49 21.86 6.09 -0.95
C SER A 49 22.66 5.88 0.36
N GLU A 50 21.96 5.70 1.47
CA GLU A 50 22.57 5.39 2.75
C GLU A 50 23.25 4.00 2.68
N VAL A 51 24.39 3.84 3.37
CA VAL A 51 25.24 2.64 3.32
C VAL A 51 24.46 1.36 3.69
N LEU A 52 23.51 1.45 4.58
CA LEU A 52 22.57 0.38 4.96
C LEU A 52 21.88 -0.26 3.72
N PHE A 53 21.62 0.53 2.67
CA PHE A 53 20.92 0.09 1.47
C PHE A 53 21.82 -0.11 0.25
N THR A 54 23.10 0.29 0.32
CA THR A 54 24.00 0.31 -0.83
C THR A 54 25.24 -0.56 -0.66
N ASP A 55 25.59 -0.94 0.57
CA ASP A 55 26.76 -1.75 0.88
C ASP A 55 26.34 -3.06 1.55
N HIS A 56 26.48 -4.18 0.84
CA HIS A 56 26.14 -5.52 1.34
C HIS A 56 27.08 -6.01 2.45
N THR A 57 28.21 -5.37 2.66
CA THR A 57 29.16 -5.70 3.75
C THR A 57 28.82 -4.99 5.05
N PHE A 58 27.92 -3.99 5.01
CA PHE A 58 27.43 -3.28 6.18
C PHE A 58 26.40 -4.14 6.92
N THR A 59 26.72 -4.51 8.15
CA THR A 59 25.91 -5.48 8.97
C THR A 59 25.51 -4.93 10.33
N ILE A 60 25.33 -3.61 10.46
CA ILE A 60 24.96 -2.96 11.72
C ILE A 60 23.45 -2.67 11.70
N GLY A 61 22.82 -2.74 12.90
CA GLY A 61 21.41 -2.46 13.04
C GLY A 61 20.54 -3.47 12.30
N VAL A 62 19.57 -3.01 11.52
CA VAL A 62 18.64 -3.89 10.78
C VAL A 62 19.34 -4.71 9.70
N ALA A 63 20.48 -4.25 9.17
CA ALA A 63 21.27 -5.00 8.20
C ALA A 63 21.93 -6.26 8.77
N ALA A 64 22.01 -6.38 10.10
CA ALA A 64 22.49 -7.61 10.75
C ALA A 64 21.54 -8.81 10.51
N ALA A 65 20.26 -8.56 10.24
CA ALA A 65 19.28 -9.59 9.92
C ALA A 65 19.28 -9.99 8.43
N GLY A 66 19.98 -9.22 7.58
CA GLY A 66 20.04 -9.45 6.14
C GLY A 66 19.77 -8.18 5.33
N ARG A 67 19.49 -8.36 4.04
CA ARG A 67 19.21 -7.25 3.10
C ARG A 67 17.85 -6.62 3.42
N ALA A 68 17.87 -5.57 4.23
CA ALA A 68 16.69 -4.87 4.68
C ALA A 68 16.16 -3.90 3.60
N ALA A 69 14.84 -3.91 3.40
CA ALA A 69 14.15 -2.93 2.59
C ALA A 69 13.96 -1.62 3.38
N PRO A 70 14.07 -0.45 2.74
CA PRO A 70 13.61 0.79 3.34
C PRO A 70 12.14 0.65 3.78
N ALA A 71 11.82 1.02 5.03
CA ALA A 71 10.45 0.88 5.54
C ALA A 71 9.43 1.70 4.72
N VAL A 72 9.87 2.83 4.17
CA VAL A 72 9.05 3.63 3.24
C VAL A 72 8.79 2.91 1.91
N LEU A 73 9.72 2.09 1.41
CA LEU A 73 9.49 1.24 0.25
C LEU A 73 8.41 0.18 0.55
N THR A 74 8.54 -0.52 1.70
CA THR A 74 7.55 -1.52 2.11
C THR A 74 6.14 -0.91 2.19
N TYR A 75 6.02 0.27 2.80
CA TYR A 75 4.76 0.99 2.84
C TYR A 75 4.28 1.36 1.42
N ALA A 76 5.15 1.90 0.56
CA ALA A 76 4.78 2.32 -0.79
C ALA A 76 4.28 1.15 -1.67
N LEU A 77 4.85 -0.05 -1.52
CA LEU A 77 4.38 -1.24 -2.21
C LEU A 77 2.95 -1.61 -1.80
N ILE A 78 2.64 -1.54 -0.52
CA ILE A 78 1.29 -1.80 0.00
C ILE A 78 0.32 -0.69 -0.39
N GLU A 79 0.73 0.58 -0.31
CA GLU A 79 -0.09 1.71 -0.77
C GLU A 79 -0.43 1.57 -2.26
N GLY A 80 0.51 1.09 -3.07
CA GLY A 80 0.26 0.78 -4.48
C GLY A 80 -0.83 -0.27 -4.68
N ILE A 81 -0.88 -1.31 -3.85
CA ILE A 81 -1.93 -2.34 -3.88
C ILE A 81 -3.27 -1.73 -3.44
N ILE A 82 -3.28 -0.94 -2.36
CA ILE A 82 -4.48 -0.25 -1.88
C ILE A 82 -5.04 0.67 -2.97
N CYS A 83 -4.18 1.47 -3.60
CA CYS A 83 -4.57 2.36 -4.71
C CYS A 83 -5.18 1.58 -5.86
N GLN A 84 -4.60 0.45 -6.23
CA GLN A 84 -5.03 -0.34 -7.37
C GLN A 84 -6.38 -1.05 -7.14
N TYR A 85 -6.65 -1.54 -5.94
CA TYR A 85 -7.79 -2.42 -5.69
C TYR A 85 -8.90 -1.79 -4.86
N LEU A 86 -8.59 -0.87 -3.97
CA LEU A 86 -9.58 -0.29 -3.06
C LEU A 86 -10.06 1.10 -3.49
N ILE A 87 -9.16 1.92 -4.06
CA ILE A 87 -9.47 3.33 -4.34
C ILE A 87 -9.15 3.74 -5.80
N GLN A 88 -8.98 2.78 -6.70
CA GLN A 88 -8.70 3.07 -8.11
C GLN A 88 -9.80 3.93 -8.74
N GLY A 89 -9.43 5.11 -9.21
CA GLY A 89 -10.35 6.08 -9.82
C GLY A 89 -11.34 6.75 -8.88
N THR A 90 -11.33 6.41 -7.58
CA THR A 90 -12.22 6.98 -6.55
C THR A 90 -11.47 7.77 -5.48
N GLY A 91 -10.20 7.44 -5.22
CA GLY A 91 -9.33 8.17 -4.31
C GLY A 91 -8.98 9.56 -4.85
N LEU A 92 -9.19 10.60 -4.05
CA LEU A 92 -8.96 11.99 -4.44
C LEU A 92 -7.66 12.56 -3.86
N ALA A 93 -7.36 12.26 -2.60
CA ALA A 93 -6.17 12.73 -1.90
C ALA A 93 -5.97 11.97 -0.60
N MET A 94 -4.71 11.74 -0.22
CA MET A 94 -4.34 11.35 1.13
C MET A 94 -4.27 12.61 1.98
N LEU A 95 -5.03 12.65 3.09
CA LEU A 95 -5.13 13.82 3.97
C LEU A 95 -4.20 13.74 5.19
N GLY A 96 -3.75 12.54 5.51
CA GLY A 96 -2.85 12.32 6.64
C GLY A 96 -2.38 10.88 6.69
N LEU A 97 -1.23 10.67 7.31
CA LEU A 97 -0.61 9.37 7.50
C LEU A 97 0.21 9.39 8.79
N GLU A 98 -0.01 8.40 9.62
CA GLU A 98 0.85 8.08 10.77
C GLU A 98 1.34 6.65 10.61
N LYS A 99 2.64 6.41 10.86
CA LYS A 99 3.24 5.09 10.75
C LYS A 99 4.07 4.75 11.98
N LYS A 100 4.04 3.48 12.36
CA LYS A 100 4.97 2.88 13.32
C LYS A 100 5.68 1.72 12.63
N ILE A 101 6.99 1.75 12.62
CA ILE A 101 7.82 0.66 12.09
C ILE A 101 8.12 -0.27 13.27
N LEU A 102 7.65 -1.51 13.17
CA LEU A 102 7.72 -2.48 14.28
C LEU A 102 8.84 -3.50 14.07
N ALA A 103 9.06 -3.89 12.81
CA ALA A 103 10.10 -4.84 12.44
C ALA A 103 10.66 -4.57 11.05
N PRO A 104 11.92 -4.97 10.75
CA PRO A 104 12.46 -4.88 9.41
C PRO A 104 11.79 -5.88 8.46
N VAL A 105 11.65 -5.47 7.21
CA VAL A 105 11.27 -6.34 6.09
C VAL A 105 12.53 -6.59 5.27
N LEU A 106 12.80 -7.85 4.94
CA LEU A 106 13.98 -8.25 4.19
C LEU A 106 13.61 -8.61 2.75
N VAL A 107 14.60 -8.59 1.86
CA VAL A 107 14.45 -9.18 0.52
C VAL A 107 13.99 -10.64 0.65
N GLY A 108 12.95 -10.99 -0.09
CA GLY A 108 12.30 -12.30 -0.05
C GLY A 108 11.09 -12.36 0.90
N ASP A 109 10.93 -11.42 1.81
CA ASP A 109 9.70 -11.34 2.61
C ASP A 109 8.51 -11.00 1.71
N THR A 110 7.37 -11.60 2.00
CA THR A 110 6.10 -11.31 1.35
C THR A 110 5.18 -10.62 2.34
N VAL A 111 4.74 -9.42 2.00
CA VAL A 111 3.87 -8.60 2.86
C VAL A 111 2.49 -8.41 2.25
N HIS A 112 1.49 -8.26 3.10
CA HIS A 112 0.13 -7.87 2.73
C HIS A 112 -0.40 -6.86 3.74
N ALA A 113 -1.47 -6.15 3.42
CA ALA A 113 -2.16 -5.31 4.39
C ALA A 113 -3.43 -5.99 4.92
N GLU A 114 -3.65 -5.84 6.22
CA GLU A 114 -4.92 -6.05 6.89
C GLU A 114 -5.48 -4.68 7.27
N ILE A 115 -6.64 -4.35 6.74
CA ILE A 115 -7.18 -3.00 6.73
C ILE A 115 -8.49 -2.99 7.52
N GLU A 116 -8.60 -2.10 8.49
CA GLU A 116 -9.84 -1.84 9.24
C GLU A 116 -10.33 -0.43 8.99
N VAL A 117 -11.60 -0.27 8.67
CA VAL A 117 -12.25 1.03 8.52
C VAL A 117 -12.61 1.60 9.89
N LEU A 118 -11.93 2.66 10.30
CA LEU A 118 -12.09 3.29 11.62
C LEU A 118 -13.16 4.38 11.65
N SER A 119 -13.29 5.13 10.55
CA SER A 119 -14.34 6.14 10.44
C SER A 119 -14.65 6.45 8.98
N VAL A 120 -15.92 6.77 8.75
CA VAL A 120 -16.44 7.25 7.46
C VAL A 120 -17.27 8.49 7.74
N ARG A 121 -17.01 9.58 7.03
CA ARG A 121 -17.81 10.80 7.16
C ARG A 121 -17.92 11.56 5.85
N GLN A 122 -19.10 12.09 5.60
CA GLN A 122 -19.33 12.98 4.48
C GLN A 122 -18.67 14.36 4.74
N THR A 123 -18.17 14.99 3.69
CA THR A 123 -17.69 16.37 3.76
C THR A 123 -18.85 17.38 3.73
N SER A 124 -18.60 18.61 4.16
CA SER A 124 -19.61 19.68 4.14
C SER A 124 -20.18 19.98 2.74
N LYS A 125 -19.47 19.66 1.68
CA LYS A 125 -19.92 19.81 0.29
C LYS A 125 -20.87 18.73 -0.18
N GLY A 126 -21.01 17.64 0.58
CA GLY A 126 -22.01 16.60 0.34
C GLY A 126 -21.69 15.56 -0.75
N ASN A 127 -20.70 15.83 -1.61
CA ASN A 127 -20.37 14.97 -2.76
C ASN A 127 -19.05 14.19 -2.60
N ARG A 128 -18.48 14.18 -1.39
CA ARG A 128 -17.21 13.51 -1.05
C ARG A 128 -17.29 12.99 0.37
N GLY A 129 -16.50 11.96 0.63
CA GLY A 129 -16.31 11.42 1.97
C GLY A 129 -14.84 11.40 2.38
N ILE A 130 -14.62 11.25 3.67
CA ILE A 130 -13.31 10.97 4.26
C ILE A 130 -13.43 9.61 4.94
N VAL A 131 -12.57 8.71 4.53
CA VAL A 131 -12.43 7.38 5.13
C VAL A 131 -11.11 7.34 5.87
N LYS A 132 -11.14 6.94 7.14
CA LYS A 132 -9.94 6.70 7.95
C LYS A 132 -9.82 5.20 8.17
N THR A 133 -8.65 4.67 7.87
CA THR A 133 -8.34 3.25 8.06
C THR A 133 -7.14 3.07 8.98
N ARG A 134 -7.05 1.89 9.62
CA ARG A 134 -5.83 1.32 10.15
C ARG A 134 -5.38 0.23 9.17
N ASN A 135 -4.12 0.28 8.78
CA ASN A 135 -3.54 -0.65 7.84
C ASN A 135 -2.36 -1.34 8.52
N ASP A 136 -2.56 -2.55 9.00
CA ASP A 136 -1.49 -3.37 9.57
C ASP A 136 -0.79 -4.11 8.42
N ILE A 137 0.50 -3.84 8.21
CA ILE A 137 1.30 -4.55 7.21
C ILE A 137 1.91 -5.77 7.87
N VAL A 138 1.57 -6.94 7.35
CA VAL A 138 1.87 -8.25 7.93
C VAL A 138 2.75 -9.04 6.96
N ASN A 139 3.79 -9.69 7.48
CA ASN A 139 4.67 -10.55 6.68
C ASN A 139 4.14 -12.00 6.58
N GLN A 140 4.86 -12.87 5.86
CA GLN A 140 4.50 -14.28 5.66
C GLN A 140 4.60 -15.15 6.94
N ARG A 141 5.09 -14.59 8.04
CA ARG A 141 5.16 -15.26 9.36
C ARG A 141 4.05 -14.78 10.30
N ASP A 142 3.05 -14.08 9.77
CA ASP A 142 1.97 -13.44 10.52
C ASP A 142 2.47 -12.41 11.56
N GLU A 143 3.61 -11.76 11.28
CA GLU A 143 4.14 -10.69 12.11
C GLU A 143 3.75 -9.33 11.52
N THR A 144 3.16 -8.45 12.32
CA THR A 144 2.94 -7.05 11.94
C THR A 144 4.27 -6.31 11.92
N VAL A 145 4.62 -5.74 10.77
CA VAL A 145 5.91 -5.07 10.54
C VAL A 145 5.79 -3.55 10.45
N ILE A 146 4.59 -3.03 10.10
CA ILE A 146 4.27 -1.58 10.11
C ILE A 146 2.87 -1.40 10.65
#